data_4507c44b88e7acf10722cd4ec2d0849d
#
_entry.id   4507c44b88e7acf10722cd4ec2d0849d
#
_cell.length_a   1.000
_cell.length_b   1.000
_cell.length_c   1.000
_cell.angle_alpha   90.00
_cell.angle_beta   90.00
_cell.angle_gamma   90.00
#
_symmetry.space_group_name_H-M   'P 1'
#
loop_
_entity.id
_entity.type
_entity.pdbx_description
1 polymer ?
#
loop_
_entity_poly.entity_id
_entity_poly.type
_entity_poly.pdbx_seq_one_letter_code
_entity_poly.pdbx_strand_id
1 'polypeptide(L)'
;MLNSDKKVLIDFWASWCGPCRMVSPIIEEIAEERPDIKVCKVNVDEQPELAGEFQIMSIPALVVMENGKIVNQAVGARPKAQILSLL
;
A
#
# COMPACT_ATOMS: atom_id res chain seq x y z
N MET A 1 -11.73 -6.43 -3.74
CA MET A 1 -10.68 -5.43 -3.48
C MET A 1 -9.73 -5.28 -4.65
N LEU A 2 -9.08 -6.36 -5.08
CA LEU A 2 -8.04 -6.31 -6.12
C LEU A 2 -8.59 -6.06 -7.52
N ASN A 3 -9.87 -6.31 -7.75
CA ASN A 3 -10.54 -6.13 -9.04
C ASN A 3 -11.47 -4.92 -9.02
N SER A 4 -11.13 -3.91 -8.24
CA SER A 4 -11.92 -2.68 -8.16
C SER A 4 -11.80 -1.89 -9.47
N ASP A 5 -12.89 -1.20 -9.86
CA ASP A 5 -12.86 -0.25 -10.97
C ASP A 5 -12.00 0.97 -10.64
N LYS A 6 -11.79 1.21 -9.35
CA LYS A 6 -10.93 2.29 -8.90
C LYS A 6 -9.49 1.82 -8.86
N LYS A 7 -8.56 2.77 -8.93
CA LYS A 7 -7.17 2.51 -8.62
C LYS A 7 -7.07 2.12 -7.15
N VAL A 8 -6.24 1.12 -6.83
CA VAL A 8 -6.09 0.61 -5.47
C VAL A 8 -4.66 0.87 -4.98
N LEU A 9 -4.55 1.46 -3.81
CA LEU A 9 -3.26 1.61 -3.13
C LEU A 9 -3.23 0.63 -1.97
N ILE A 10 -2.25 -0.27 -1.96
CA ILE A 10 -2.09 -1.28 -0.93
C ILE A 10 -0.83 -0.99 -0.12
N ASP A 11 -0.99 -0.90 1.21
CA ASP A 11 0.10 -0.70 2.15
C ASP A 11 0.36 -2.02 2.89
N PHE A 12 1.48 -2.68 2.58
CA PHE A 12 1.92 -3.88 3.30
C PHE A 12 2.76 -3.46 4.49
N TRP A 13 2.35 -3.88 5.68
CA TRP A 13 2.94 -3.43 6.93
C TRP A 13 2.95 -4.54 7.98
N ALA A 14 3.63 -4.28 9.10
CA ALA A 14 3.59 -5.15 10.27
C ALA A 14 3.69 -4.30 11.53
N SER A 15 3.16 -4.82 12.64
CA SER A 15 3.12 -4.08 13.90
C SER A 15 4.53 -3.82 14.48
N TRP A 16 5.48 -4.68 14.17
CA TRP A 16 6.87 -4.55 14.64
C TRP A 16 7.73 -3.65 13.75
N CYS A 17 7.19 -3.16 12.68
CA CYS A 17 7.93 -2.39 11.68
C CYS A 17 7.89 -0.90 12.03
N GLY A 18 9.02 -0.34 12.48
CA GLY A 18 9.13 1.07 12.82
C GLY A 18 8.83 2.01 11.65
N PRO A 19 9.48 1.82 10.49
CA PRO A 19 9.22 2.66 9.31
C PRO A 19 7.76 2.60 8.83
N CYS A 20 7.08 1.47 9.02
CA CYS A 20 5.66 1.34 8.66
C CYS A 20 4.79 2.31 9.46
N ARG A 21 5.17 2.59 10.70
CA ARG A 21 4.43 3.51 11.57
C ARG A 21 4.50 4.95 11.07
N MET A 22 5.54 5.29 10.33
CA MET A 22 5.69 6.62 9.73
C MET A 22 4.80 6.76 8.49
N VAL A 23 4.61 5.67 7.77
CA VAL A 23 3.82 5.65 6.53
C VAL A 23 2.32 5.56 6.82
N SER A 24 1.94 4.84 7.86
CA SER A 24 0.53 4.58 8.17
C SER A 24 -0.35 5.82 8.25
N PRO A 25 0.04 6.88 9.01
CA PRO A 25 -0.79 8.10 9.04
C PRO A 25 -0.86 8.80 7.69
N ILE A 26 0.20 8.71 6.88
CA ILE A 26 0.21 9.28 5.54
C ILE A 26 -0.81 8.56 4.65
N ILE A 27 -0.85 7.23 4.74
CA ILE A 27 -1.80 6.41 3.98
C ILE A 27 -3.23 6.76 4.37
N GLU A 28 -3.50 6.93 5.67
CA GLU A 28 -4.82 7.31 6.16
C GLU A 28 -5.22 8.68 5.64
N GLU A 29 -4.29 9.62 5.61
CA GLU A 29 -4.50 10.96 5.09
C GLU A 29 -4.86 10.93 3.59
N ILE A 30 -4.13 10.12 2.83
CA ILE A 30 -4.41 9.95 1.39
C ILE A 30 -5.80 9.35 1.18
N ALA A 31 -6.19 8.38 2.01
CA ALA A 31 -7.51 7.76 1.93
C ALA A 31 -8.63 8.80 2.10
N GLU A 32 -8.44 9.76 3.00
CA GLU A 32 -9.42 10.82 3.22
C GLU A 32 -9.44 11.84 2.10
N GLU A 33 -8.27 12.15 1.53
CA GLU A 33 -8.14 13.18 0.49
C GLU A 33 -8.47 12.69 -0.91
N ARG A 34 -8.40 11.37 -1.13
CA ARG A 34 -8.54 10.78 -2.46
C ARG A 34 -9.66 9.73 -2.48
N PRO A 35 -10.93 10.15 -2.44
CA PRO A 35 -12.06 9.20 -2.51
C PRO A 35 -12.16 8.51 -3.88
N ASP A 36 -11.44 9.01 -4.87
CA ASP A 36 -11.38 8.41 -6.21
C ASP A 36 -10.57 7.10 -6.26
N ILE A 37 -9.80 6.81 -5.19
CA ILE A 37 -9.02 5.57 -5.11
C ILE A 37 -9.49 4.75 -3.92
N LYS A 38 -9.14 3.47 -3.94
CA LYS A 38 -9.38 2.57 -2.82
C LYS A 38 -8.07 2.35 -2.10
N VAL A 39 -8.07 2.50 -0.78
CA VAL A 39 -6.88 2.33 0.04
C VAL A 39 -7.06 1.11 0.92
N CYS A 40 -6.09 0.19 0.89
CA CYS A 40 -6.11 -1.03 1.67
C CYS A 40 -4.82 -1.16 2.46
N LYS A 41 -4.92 -1.71 3.66
CA LYS A 41 -3.76 -2.03 4.48
C LYS A 41 -3.72 -3.54 4.69
N VAL A 42 -2.57 -4.14 4.48
CA VAL A 42 -2.38 -5.59 4.64
C VAL A 42 -1.27 -5.83 5.65
N ASN A 43 -1.62 -6.47 6.77
CA ASN A 43 -0.65 -6.89 7.77
C ASN A 43 -0.01 -8.19 7.27
N VAL A 44 1.29 -8.17 7.01
CA VAL A 44 1.97 -9.32 6.39
C VAL A 44 2.02 -10.52 7.34
N ASP A 45 1.94 -10.31 8.64
CA ASP A 45 1.92 -11.41 9.61
C ASP A 45 0.56 -12.11 9.66
N GLU A 46 -0.51 -11.36 9.41
CA GLU A 46 -1.87 -11.89 9.38
C GLU A 46 -2.25 -12.44 8.02
N GLN A 47 -1.62 -11.95 6.95
CA GLN A 47 -1.92 -12.32 5.58
C GLN A 47 -0.64 -12.74 4.84
N PRO A 48 0.05 -13.79 5.34
CA PRO A 48 1.33 -14.18 4.74
C PRO A 48 1.20 -14.70 3.30
N GLU A 49 0.06 -15.33 2.97
CA GLU A 49 -0.16 -15.84 1.63
C GLU A 49 -0.30 -14.69 0.62
N LEU A 50 -1.03 -13.65 1.01
CA LEU A 50 -1.22 -12.48 0.16
C LEU A 50 0.10 -11.75 -0.06
N ALA A 51 0.87 -11.58 1.01
CA ALA A 51 2.20 -10.98 0.91
C ALA A 51 3.09 -11.80 -0.03
N GLY A 52 3.00 -13.12 0.05
CA GLY A 52 3.73 -14.02 -0.84
C GLY A 52 3.32 -13.87 -2.30
N GLU A 53 2.03 -13.72 -2.57
CA GLU A 53 1.52 -13.53 -3.92
C GLU A 53 2.07 -12.25 -4.56
N PHE A 54 2.23 -11.19 -3.76
CA PHE A 54 2.80 -9.93 -4.22
C PHE A 54 4.32 -9.91 -4.13
N GLN A 55 4.95 -11.01 -3.70
CA GLN A 55 6.39 -11.14 -3.54
C GLN A 55 6.98 -10.03 -2.66
N ILE A 56 6.28 -9.76 -1.55
CA ILE A 56 6.71 -8.73 -0.60
C ILE A 56 7.88 -9.28 0.22
N MET A 57 9.06 -8.70 0.04
CA MET A 57 10.29 -9.12 0.72
C MET A 57 10.73 -8.13 1.79
N SER A 58 10.28 -6.90 1.70
CA SER A 58 10.61 -5.85 2.66
C SER A 58 9.40 -4.97 2.87
N ILE A 59 9.25 -4.41 4.06
CA ILE A 59 8.15 -3.52 4.42
C ILE A 59 8.71 -2.23 5.01
N PRO A 60 8.00 -1.10 4.90
CA PRO A 60 6.72 -0.97 4.21
C PRO A 60 6.86 -1.14 2.71
N ALA A 61 5.84 -1.74 2.10
CA ALA A 61 5.79 -1.89 0.66
C ALA A 61 4.46 -1.32 0.17
N LEU A 62 4.52 -0.50 -0.85
CA LEU A 62 3.35 0.14 -1.43
C LEU A 62 3.13 -0.39 -2.84
N VAL A 63 1.93 -0.84 -3.12
CA VAL A 63 1.57 -1.39 -4.42
C VAL A 63 0.36 -0.64 -4.92
N VAL A 64 0.42 -0.18 -6.17
CA VAL A 64 -0.70 0.47 -6.84
C VAL A 64 -1.21 -0.47 -7.92
N MET A 65 -2.50 -0.77 -7.85
CA MET A 65 -3.16 -1.63 -8.83
C MET A 65 -4.24 -0.88 -9.58
N GLU A 66 -4.44 -1.28 -10.83
CA GLU A 66 -5.50 -0.74 -11.67
C GLU A 66 -5.99 -1.86 -12.57
N ASN A 67 -7.29 -2.09 -12.56
CA ASN A 67 -7.93 -3.15 -13.36
C ASN A 67 -7.32 -4.54 -13.10
N GLY A 68 -7.00 -4.82 -11.83
CA GLY A 68 -6.44 -6.11 -11.44
C GLY A 68 -4.98 -6.31 -11.74
N LYS A 69 -4.28 -5.25 -12.18
CA LYS A 69 -2.85 -5.32 -12.52
C LYS A 69 -2.05 -4.35 -11.68
N ILE A 70 -0.83 -4.74 -11.34
CA ILE A 70 0.10 -3.84 -10.65
C ILE A 70 0.62 -2.83 -11.68
N VAL A 71 0.39 -1.54 -11.41
CA VAL A 71 0.83 -0.47 -12.30
C VAL A 71 2.01 0.32 -11.71
N ASN A 72 2.23 0.20 -10.40
CA ASN A 72 3.37 0.84 -9.75
C ASN A 72 3.64 0.19 -8.42
N GLN A 73 4.86 0.33 -7.90
CA GLN A 73 5.20 -0.17 -6.58
C GLN A 73 6.45 0.52 -6.05
N ALA A 74 6.58 0.54 -4.73
CA ALA A 74 7.73 1.12 -4.05
C ALA A 74 7.95 0.43 -2.72
N VAL A 75 9.20 0.36 -2.28
CA VAL A 75 9.57 -0.26 -1.01
C VAL A 75 10.27 0.79 -0.14
N GLY A 76 9.93 0.81 1.15
CA GLY A 76 10.54 1.71 2.11
C GLY A 76 9.67 2.93 2.41
N ALA A 77 9.92 3.55 3.56
CA ALA A 77 9.20 4.75 3.97
C ALA A 77 9.52 5.92 3.05
N ARG A 78 8.50 6.69 2.69
CA ARG A 78 8.61 7.81 1.78
C ARG A 78 7.70 8.94 2.22
N PRO A 79 8.06 10.20 1.88
CA PRO A 79 7.15 11.30 2.16
C PRO A 79 5.89 11.22 1.28
N LYS A 80 4.84 11.88 1.75
CA LYS A 80 3.53 11.85 1.10
C LYS A 80 3.58 12.20 -0.39
N ALA A 81 4.38 13.21 -0.76
CA ALA A 81 4.48 13.62 -2.15
C ALA A 81 4.97 12.49 -3.06
N GLN A 82 5.92 11.67 -2.58
CA GLN A 82 6.41 10.55 -3.35
C GLN A 82 5.38 9.43 -3.45
N ILE A 83 4.58 9.23 -2.41
CA ILE A 83 3.51 8.24 -2.46
C ILE A 83 2.44 8.68 -3.45
N LEU A 84 2.05 9.95 -3.41
CA LEU A 84 1.08 10.48 -4.36
C LEU A 84 1.56 10.36 -5.80
N SER A 85 2.87 10.46 -6.02
CA SER A 85 3.43 10.33 -7.38
C SER A 85 3.31 8.91 -7.95
N LEU A 86 3.05 7.92 -7.10
CA LEU A 86 2.80 6.54 -7.55
C LEU A 86 1.40 6.38 -8.12
N LEU A 87 0.49 7.25 -7.71
CA LEU A 87 -0.89 7.21 -8.13
C LEU A 87 -1.04 7.99 -9.47
#